data_f854998286aab9a996de4ab20c8ef4ad
#
_entry.id   f854998286aab9a996de4ab20c8ef4ad
#
_cell.length_a   1.000
_cell.length_b   1.000
_cell.length_c   1.000
_cell.angle_alpha   90.00
_cell.angle_beta   90.00
_cell.angle_gamma   90.00
#
_symmetry.space_group_name_H-M   'P 1'
#
loop_
_entity.id
_entity.type
_entity.pdbx_description
1 polymer ?
#
loop_
_entity_poly.entity_id
_entity_poly.type
_entity_poly.pdbx_seq_one_letter_code
_entity_poly.pdbx_strand_id
1 'polypeptide(L)'
;MNRKKKKRGAEKNGRLRDQLRKAAEGLKDKSERAKNMNEETKKEQEAAQETQSPEVPETQSLEDDAQALAAELEKVKAQCDEYLDLEQRKQAEFANYRRRTEGIRQEAFDDGRRDAIEKLLPVIDNLERALSAAGEEESGLKSGVEMVLRQTKETFGKMGVEEIDPLGQPFDAELHNAVMQGTAEEGEPGTVCLVLQKGYKLGSRVIRHAMVKVVAG
;
A
#
# COMPACT_ATOMS: atom_id res chain seq x y z
N MET A 1 4.46 20.32 -3.55
CA MET A 1 3.24 20.41 -2.70
C MET A 1 3.37 19.79 -1.29
N ASN A 2 4.42 19.01 -0.98
CA ASN A 2 4.57 18.26 0.29
C ASN A 2 5.11 19.05 1.51
N ARG A 3 5.79 20.19 1.34
CA ARG A 3 6.35 20.97 2.47
C ARG A 3 5.31 21.71 3.31
N LYS A 4 4.18 22.15 2.72
CA LYS A 4 3.11 22.87 3.44
C LYS A 4 2.25 21.96 4.34
N LYS A 5 2.07 20.67 3.97
CA LYS A 5 1.34 19.70 4.82
C LYS A 5 2.13 19.30 6.07
N LYS A 6 3.46 19.17 5.96
CA LYS A 6 4.35 18.83 7.10
C LYS A 6 4.43 19.96 8.14
N LYS A 7 4.42 21.23 7.72
CA LYS A 7 4.38 22.38 8.64
C LYS A 7 3.06 22.49 9.41
N ARG A 8 1.90 22.28 8.74
CA ARG A 8 0.59 22.31 9.42
C ARG A 8 0.40 21.16 10.44
N GLY A 9 1.00 20.01 10.23
CA GLY A 9 1.00 18.89 11.18
C GLY A 9 1.83 19.18 12.44
N ALA A 10 3.00 19.81 12.26
CA ALA A 10 3.87 20.20 13.38
C ALA A 10 3.25 21.31 14.25
N GLU A 11 2.56 22.30 13.64
CA GLU A 11 1.84 23.36 14.38
C GLU A 11 0.64 22.83 15.18
N LYS A 12 -0.11 21.86 14.62
CA LYS A 12 -1.23 21.23 15.36
C LYS A 12 -0.73 20.42 16.57
N ASN A 13 0.37 19.66 16.40
CA ASN A 13 0.97 18.93 17.52
C ASN A 13 1.59 19.84 18.57
N GLY A 14 2.11 21.00 18.20
CA GLY A 14 2.58 22.02 19.14
C GLY A 14 1.43 22.56 20.01
N ARG A 15 0.33 22.97 19.41
CA ARG A 15 -0.86 23.50 20.13
C ARG A 15 -1.49 22.46 21.06
N LEU A 16 -1.54 21.19 20.65
CA LEU A 16 -2.07 20.10 21.48
C LEU A 16 -1.17 19.86 22.71
N ARG A 17 0.16 19.88 22.53
CA ARG A 17 1.11 19.78 23.66
C ARG A 17 0.98 20.93 24.65
N ASP A 18 0.79 22.16 24.17
CA ASP A 18 0.59 23.33 25.03
C ASP A 18 -0.74 23.26 25.79
N GLN A 19 -1.80 22.75 25.15
CA GLN A 19 -3.09 22.54 25.82
C GLN A 19 -3.00 21.45 26.91
N LEU A 20 -2.31 20.33 26.65
CA LEU A 20 -2.09 19.27 27.61
C LEU A 20 -1.22 19.75 28.79
N ARG A 21 -0.22 20.60 28.54
CA ARG A 21 0.62 21.17 29.59
C ARG A 21 -0.18 22.10 30.50
N LYS A 22 -1.00 22.99 29.95
CA LYS A 22 -1.89 23.86 30.72
C LYS A 22 -2.93 23.09 31.54
N ALA A 23 -3.47 22.00 30.98
CA ALA A 23 -4.38 21.13 31.72
C ALA A 23 -3.68 20.41 32.86
N ALA A 24 -2.44 19.95 32.67
CA ALA A 24 -1.64 19.31 33.72
C ALA A 24 -1.23 20.29 34.83
N GLU A 25 -0.92 21.55 34.49
CA GLU A 25 -0.63 22.60 35.45
C GLU A 25 -1.86 22.96 36.29
N GLY A 26 -3.05 23.04 35.65
CA GLY A 26 -4.32 23.29 36.34
C GLY A 26 -4.75 22.14 37.28
N LEU A 27 -4.37 20.90 36.98
CA LEU A 27 -4.62 19.74 37.83
C LEU A 27 -3.68 19.72 39.06
N LYS A 28 -2.43 20.16 38.89
CA LYS A 28 -1.48 20.31 40.04
C LYS A 28 -1.95 21.38 41.02
N ASP A 29 -2.39 22.54 40.51
CA ASP A 29 -2.90 23.65 41.32
C ASP A 29 -4.15 23.25 42.11
N LYS A 30 -5.07 22.48 41.50
CA LYS A 30 -6.22 21.90 42.21
C LYS A 30 -5.83 20.87 43.27
N SER A 31 -4.82 20.06 42.98
CA SER A 31 -4.31 19.07 43.95
C SER A 31 -3.64 19.71 45.15
N GLU A 32 -2.90 20.81 44.95
CA GLU A 32 -2.28 21.58 46.05
C GLU A 32 -3.32 22.31 46.89
N ARG A 33 -4.36 22.91 46.25
CA ARG A 33 -5.48 23.52 46.98
C ARG A 33 -6.27 22.50 47.83
N ALA A 34 -6.47 21.28 47.27
CA ALA A 34 -7.13 20.22 48.02
C ALA A 34 -6.30 19.72 49.21
N LYS A 35 -4.96 19.70 49.10
CA LYS A 35 -4.07 19.36 50.24
C LYS A 35 -4.08 20.44 51.34
N ASN A 36 -4.04 21.71 50.93
CA ASN A 36 -4.08 22.81 51.90
C ASN A 36 -5.44 22.90 52.62
N MET A 37 -6.56 22.67 51.92
CA MET A 37 -7.88 22.59 52.55
C MET A 37 -8.01 21.42 53.51
N ASN A 38 -7.33 20.29 53.23
CA ASN A 38 -7.35 19.13 54.10
C ASN A 38 -6.44 19.31 55.36
N GLU A 39 -5.38 20.15 55.27
CA GLU A 39 -4.57 20.54 56.41
C GLU A 39 -5.28 21.59 57.31
N GLU A 40 -6.02 22.52 56.73
CA GLU A 40 -6.83 23.49 57.49
C GLU A 40 -7.99 22.80 58.24
N THR A 41 -8.71 21.88 57.55
CA THR A 41 -9.77 21.08 58.23
C THR A 41 -9.22 20.15 59.31
N LYS A 42 -7.98 19.66 59.19
CA LYS A 42 -7.34 18.86 60.24
C LYS A 42 -6.97 19.69 61.50
N LYS A 43 -6.55 20.94 61.29
CA LYS A 43 -6.26 21.86 62.39
C LYS A 43 -7.53 22.36 63.10
N GLU A 44 -8.64 22.52 62.38
CA GLU A 44 -9.94 22.83 62.94
C GLU A 44 -10.56 21.64 63.69
N GLN A 45 -10.27 20.40 63.29
CA GLN A 45 -10.74 19.19 63.97
C GLN A 45 -9.96 18.87 65.25
N GLU A 46 -8.67 19.25 65.36
CA GLU A 46 -7.93 19.13 66.62
C GLU A 46 -8.31 20.17 67.70
N ALA A 47 -8.92 21.31 67.26
CA ALA A 47 -9.39 22.34 68.20
C ALA A 47 -10.83 22.09 68.67
N ALA A 48 -11.56 21.10 68.12
CA ALA A 48 -12.97 20.82 68.52
C ALA A 48 -13.20 19.53 69.29
N GLN A 49 -12.13 18.93 69.84
CA GLN A 49 -12.25 17.72 70.72
C GLN A 49 -12.46 18.03 72.16
N GLU A 50 -13.46 18.82 72.47
CA GLU A 50 -14.05 18.81 73.81
C GLU A 50 -15.51 19.30 73.73
N THR A 51 -16.43 18.43 73.28
CA THR A 51 -17.81 18.40 73.79
C THR A 51 -18.57 17.21 73.13
N GLN A 52 -19.20 16.50 74.02
CA GLN A 52 -20.00 15.27 73.88
C GLN A 52 -20.94 15.16 72.63
N SER A 53 -20.96 13.90 72.12
CA SER A 53 -21.88 13.20 71.28
C SER A 53 -23.37 13.68 71.27
N PRO A 54 -24.03 13.62 70.04
CA PRO A 54 -24.86 12.44 69.78
C PRO A 54 -24.61 11.83 68.38
N GLU A 55 -24.81 10.51 68.31
CA GLU A 55 -24.79 9.66 67.10
C GLU A 55 -25.57 10.27 65.96
N VAL A 56 -24.91 10.47 64.81
CA VAL A 56 -25.55 10.94 63.57
C VAL A 56 -25.41 9.84 62.48
N PRO A 57 -26.49 9.47 61.81
CA PRO A 57 -26.49 8.43 60.78
C PRO A 57 -25.90 8.86 59.44
N GLU A 58 -25.08 9.92 59.38
CA GLU A 58 -24.50 10.48 58.16
C GLU A 58 -23.27 9.73 57.64
N THR A 59 -22.58 8.95 58.47
CA THR A 59 -21.39 8.20 58.01
C THR A 59 -21.70 7.05 57.09
N GLN A 60 -22.87 6.38 57.26
CA GLN A 60 -23.27 5.24 56.39
C GLN A 60 -23.62 5.69 54.97
N SER A 61 -24.21 6.89 54.81
CA SER A 61 -24.57 7.39 53.45
C SER A 61 -23.33 7.79 52.63
N LEU A 62 -22.27 8.29 53.30
CA LEU A 62 -21.01 8.66 52.64
C LEU A 62 -20.19 7.44 52.21
N GLU A 63 -20.27 6.35 52.99
CA GLU A 63 -19.62 5.08 52.63
C GLU A 63 -20.33 4.39 51.45
N ASP A 64 -21.66 4.42 51.43
CA ASP A 64 -22.46 3.87 50.32
C ASP A 64 -22.23 4.67 49.00
N ASP A 65 -22.18 5.98 49.08
CA ASP A 65 -21.87 6.84 47.94
C ASP A 65 -20.43 6.62 47.43
N ALA A 66 -19.47 6.45 48.31
CA ALA A 66 -18.09 6.14 47.96
C ALA A 66 -17.95 4.77 47.26
N GLN A 67 -18.70 3.75 47.72
CA GLN A 67 -18.73 2.44 47.09
C GLN A 67 -19.43 2.47 45.71
N ALA A 68 -20.50 3.24 45.59
CA ALA A 68 -21.18 3.45 44.32
C ALA A 68 -20.26 4.14 43.26
N LEU A 69 -19.54 5.18 43.69
CA LEU A 69 -18.55 5.87 42.85
C LEU A 69 -17.39 4.98 42.45
N ALA A 70 -16.89 4.15 43.38
CA ALA A 70 -15.83 3.20 43.10
C ALA A 70 -16.29 2.15 42.07
N ALA A 71 -17.52 1.65 42.18
CA ALA A 71 -18.08 0.70 41.21
C ALA A 71 -18.29 1.33 39.81
N GLU A 72 -18.71 2.59 39.77
CA GLU A 72 -18.86 3.34 38.51
C GLU A 72 -17.48 3.61 37.86
N LEU A 73 -16.49 3.94 38.65
CA LEU A 73 -15.13 4.15 38.17
C LEU A 73 -14.51 2.88 37.59
N GLU A 74 -14.74 1.72 38.19
CA GLU A 74 -14.30 0.43 37.62
C GLU A 74 -15.06 0.09 36.32
N LYS A 75 -16.35 0.40 36.20
CA LYS A 75 -17.11 0.23 34.96
C LYS A 75 -16.56 1.12 33.85
N VAL A 76 -16.27 2.39 34.15
CA VAL A 76 -15.71 3.33 33.16
C VAL A 76 -14.30 2.92 32.74
N LYS A 77 -13.47 2.43 33.67
CA LYS A 77 -12.17 1.87 33.33
C LYS A 77 -12.28 0.69 32.39
N ALA A 78 -13.13 -0.28 32.71
CA ALA A 78 -13.35 -1.45 31.85
C ALA A 78 -13.83 -1.05 30.44
N GLN A 79 -14.72 -0.06 30.35
CA GLN A 79 -15.14 0.48 29.05
C GLN A 79 -14.00 1.18 28.30
N CYS A 80 -13.14 1.92 29.00
CA CYS A 80 -11.96 2.53 28.39
C CYS A 80 -11.01 1.47 27.84
N ASP A 81 -10.77 0.39 28.56
CA ASP A 81 -9.91 -0.70 28.13
C ASP A 81 -10.50 -1.41 26.89
N GLU A 82 -11.81 -1.68 26.89
CA GLU A 82 -12.51 -2.24 25.73
C GLU A 82 -12.41 -1.33 24.49
N TYR A 83 -12.56 -0.01 24.68
CA TYR A 83 -12.40 0.95 23.57
C TYR A 83 -10.97 1.04 23.07
N LEU A 84 -9.98 0.94 23.95
CA LEU A 84 -8.56 0.91 23.56
C LEU A 84 -8.24 -0.34 22.75
N ASP A 85 -8.71 -1.50 23.18
CA ASP A 85 -8.54 -2.75 22.44
C ASP A 85 -9.23 -2.71 21.05
N LEU A 86 -10.44 -2.17 21.00
CA LEU A 86 -11.19 -1.99 19.77
C LEU A 86 -10.45 -1.04 18.81
N GLU A 87 -9.92 0.06 19.33
CA GLU A 87 -9.17 1.04 18.53
C GLU A 87 -7.87 0.45 17.99
N GLN A 88 -7.13 -0.31 18.82
CA GLN A 88 -5.92 -1.01 18.36
C GLN A 88 -6.23 -2.02 17.26
N ARG A 89 -7.31 -2.79 17.41
CA ARG A 89 -7.76 -3.73 16.38
C ARG A 89 -8.13 -3.02 15.10
N LYS A 90 -8.91 -1.93 15.17
CA LYS A 90 -9.29 -1.13 14.00
C LYS A 90 -8.09 -0.50 13.30
N GLN A 91 -7.08 -0.04 14.05
CA GLN A 91 -5.85 0.49 13.48
C GLN A 91 -5.07 -0.59 12.73
N ALA A 92 -4.98 -1.80 13.29
CA ALA A 92 -4.33 -2.93 12.64
C ALA A 92 -5.09 -3.35 11.35
N GLU A 93 -6.42 -3.44 11.41
CA GLU A 93 -7.27 -3.74 10.25
C GLU A 93 -7.12 -2.67 9.16
N PHE A 94 -7.10 -1.39 9.54
CA PHE A 94 -6.91 -0.29 8.59
C PHE A 94 -5.52 -0.31 7.94
N ALA A 95 -4.48 -0.63 8.70
CA ALA A 95 -3.14 -0.79 8.16
C ALA A 95 -3.06 -1.95 7.15
N ASN A 96 -3.68 -3.08 7.47
CA ASN A 96 -3.78 -4.24 6.57
C ASN A 96 -4.61 -3.92 5.31
N TYR A 97 -5.73 -3.25 5.48
CA TYR A 97 -6.57 -2.79 4.36
C TYR A 97 -5.79 -1.87 3.42
N ARG A 98 -5.08 -0.87 3.95
CA ARG A 98 -4.26 0.03 3.14
C ARG A 98 -3.19 -0.71 2.34
N ARG A 99 -2.46 -1.64 2.98
CA ARG A 99 -1.42 -2.43 2.31
C ARG A 99 -2.02 -3.27 1.18
N ARG A 100 -3.14 -3.95 1.45
CA ARG A 100 -3.83 -4.76 0.44
C ARG A 100 -4.36 -3.92 -0.71
N THR A 101 -4.97 -2.77 -0.41
CA THR A 101 -5.52 -1.87 -1.43
C THR A 101 -4.43 -1.27 -2.32
N GLU A 102 -3.27 -0.93 -1.75
CA GLU A 102 -2.13 -0.46 -2.55
C GLU A 102 -1.61 -1.55 -3.48
N GLY A 103 -1.52 -2.80 -3.00
CA GLY A 103 -1.17 -3.95 -3.86
C GLY A 103 -2.16 -4.15 -5.00
N ILE A 104 -3.46 -4.19 -4.72
CA ILE A 104 -4.51 -4.33 -5.73
C ILE A 104 -4.45 -3.19 -6.75
N ARG A 105 -4.22 -1.96 -6.29
CA ARG A 105 -4.10 -0.80 -7.19
C ARG A 105 -2.91 -0.93 -8.12
N GLN A 106 -1.77 -1.38 -7.62
CA GLN A 106 -0.57 -1.59 -8.44
C GLN A 106 -0.79 -2.70 -9.47
N GLU A 107 -1.36 -3.83 -9.05
CA GLU A 107 -1.72 -4.93 -9.95
C GLU A 107 -2.69 -4.49 -11.04
N ALA A 108 -3.75 -3.77 -10.68
CA ALA A 108 -4.72 -3.26 -11.65
C ALA A 108 -4.09 -2.29 -12.66
N PHE A 109 -3.12 -1.46 -12.21
CA PHE A 109 -2.39 -0.58 -13.11
C PHE A 109 -1.50 -1.35 -14.08
N ASP A 110 -0.79 -2.38 -13.60
CA ASP A 110 0.08 -3.21 -14.42
C ASP A 110 -0.75 -4.08 -15.39
N ASP A 111 -1.89 -4.59 -14.96
CA ASP A 111 -2.84 -5.31 -15.84
C ASP A 111 -3.42 -4.40 -16.93
N GLY A 112 -3.82 -3.18 -16.58
CA GLY A 112 -4.29 -2.22 -17.58
C GLY A 112 -3.21 -1.83 -18.59
N ARG A 113 -1.94 -1.71 -18.16
CA ARG A 113 -0.81 -1.49 -19.08
C ARG A 113 -0.62 -2.67 -20.01
N ARG A 114 -0.66 -3.90 -19.49
CA ARG A 114 -0.54 -5.12 -20.27
C ARG A 114 -1.62 -5.19 -21.34
N ASP A 115 -2.89 -5.00 -20.98
CA ASP A 115 -4.02 -5.03 -21.90
C ASP A 115 -3.91 -3.97 -23.01
N ALA A 116 -3.44 -2.77 -22.67
CA ALA A 116 -3.21 -1.72 -23.67
C ALA A 116 -2.10 -2.10 -24.66
N ILE A 117 -0.98 -2.65 -24.14
CA ILE A 117 0.14 -3.10 -24.97
C ILE A 117 -0.31 -4.24 -25.88
N GLU A 118 -1.01 -5.26 -25.35
CA GLU A 118 -1.50 -6.40 -26.11
C GLU A 118 -2.34 -5.96 -27.32
N LYS A 119 -3.22 -4.96 -27.13
CA LYS A 119 -4.02 -4.40 -28.21
C LYS A 119 -3.22 -3.60 -29.23
N LEU A 120 -2.03 -3.13 -28.89
CA LEU A 120 -1.13 -2.41 -29.79
C LEU A 120 -0.17 -3.35 -30.55
N LEU A 121 0.08 -4.57 -30.06
CA LEU A 121 0.98 -5.51 -30.73
C LEU A 121 0.62 -5.79 -32.21
N PRO A 122 -0.66 -5.95 -32.61
CA PRO A 122 -1.00 -6.13 -34.03
C PRO A 122 -0.57 -4.96 -34.91
N VAL A 123 -0.45 -3.75 -34.39
CA VAL A 123 0.05 -2.59 -35.15
C VAL A 123 1.54 -2.77 -35.44
N ILE A 124 2.32 -3.21 -34.46
CA ILE A 124 3.74 -3.52 -34.64
C ILE A 124 3.93 -4.64 -35.65
N ASP A 125 3.17 -5.74 -35.54
CA ASP A 125 3.22 -6.86 -36.45
C ASP A 125 2.91 -6.43 -37.91
N ASN A 126 1.95 -5.51 -38.07
CA ASN A 126 1.62 -4.95 -39.37
C ASN A 126 2.72 -4.07 -39.97
N LEU A 127 3.41 -3.28 -39.10
CA LEU A 127 4.56 -2.48 -39.54
C LEU A 127 5.74 -3.38 -39.94
N GLU A 128 6.05 -4.43 -39.19
CA GLU A 128 7.09 -5.41 -39.52
C GLU A 128 6.75 -6.14 -40.82
N ARG A 129 5.50 -6.54 -40.99
CA ARG A 129 5.04 -7.16 -42.23
C ARG A 129 5.11 -6.23 -43.46
N ALA A 130 4.78 -4.94 -43.26
CA ALA A 130 4.87 -3.94 -44.34
C ALA A 130 6.34 -3.73 -44.77
N LEU A 131 7.27 -3.70 -43.79
CA LEU A 131 8.69 -3.60 -44.09
C LEU A 131 9.21 -4.83 -44.84
N SER A 132 8.80 -6.04 -44.42
CA SER A 132 9.17 -7.28 -45.07
C SER A 132 8.62 -7.34 -46.53
N ALA A 133 7.41 -6.83 -46.76
CA ALA A 133 6.79 -6.78 -48.10
C ALA A 133 7.39 -5.70 -49.00
N ALA A 134 7.97 -4.63 -48.46
CA ALA A 134 8.58 -3.56 -49.23
C ALA A 134 9.88 -3.95 -49.95
N GLY A 135 10.41 -5.15 -49.68
CA GLY A 135 11.61 -5.67 -50.33
C GLY A 135 12.88 -4.86 -50.00
N GLU A 136 13.90 -4.97 -50.86
CA GLU A 136 15.21 -4.32 -50.67
C GLU A 136 15.28 -2.89 -51.23
N GLU A 137 14.25 -2.44 -51.98
CA GLU A 137 14.25 -1.09 -52.54
C GLU A 137 14.15 -0.04 -51.42
N GLU A 138 15.18 0.80 -51.35
CA GLU A 138 15.18 1.95 -50.42
C GLU A 138 14.23 3.03 -50.95
N SER A 139 13.10 3.18 -50.28
CA SER A 139 12.19 4.29 -50.49
C SER A 139 12.09 5.16 -49.23
N GLY A 140 11.85 6.46 -49.42
CA GLY A 140 11.64 7.36 -48.30
C GLY A 140 10.50 6.91 -47.37
N LEU A 141 9.51 6.19 -47.91
CA LEU A 141 8.42 5.60 -47.15
C LEU A 141 8.92 4.45 -46.24
N LYS A 142 9.78 3.55 -46.79
CA LYS A 142 10.38 2.44 -46.03
C LYS A 142 11.16 2.96 -44.86
N SER A 143 12.07 3.93 -45.09
CA SER A 143 12.85 4.57 -44.01
C SER A 143 11.97 5.25 -42.96
N GLY A 144 10.86 5.89 -43.39
CA GLY A 144 9.88 6.45 -42.47
C GLY A 144 9.19 5.41 -41.57
N VAL A 145 8.78 4.28 -42.13
CA VAL A 145 8.15 3.19 -41.38
C VAL A 145 9.15 2.53 -40.44
N GLU A 146 10.40 2.31 -40.84
CA GLU A 146 11.47 1.79 -39.99
C GLU A 146 11.73 2.71 -38.79
N MET A 147 11.72 4.02 -38.98
CA MET A 147 11.88 5.01 -37.93
C MET A 147 10.72 4.91 -36.92
N VAL A 148 9.48 4.81 -37.38
CA VAL A 148 8.30 4.67 -36.52
C VAL A 148 8.36 3.37 -35.72
N LEU A 149 8.71 2.25 -36.38
CA LEU A 149 8.85 0.95 -35.69
C LEU A 149 9.91 1.00 -34.60
N ARG A 150 11.07 1.55 -34.90
CA ARG A 150 12.17 1.72 -33.93
C ARG A 150 11.74 2.57 -32.74
N GLN A 151 11.11 3.73 -32.99
CA GLN A 151 10.62 4.62 -31.93
C GLN A 151 9.55 3.93 -31.07
N THR A 152 8.69 3.11 -31.67
CA THR A 152 7.69 2.35 -30.94
C THR A 152 8.35 1.31 -30.02
N LYS A 153 9.34 0.55 -30.52
CA LYS A 153 10.10 -0.43 -29.72
C LYS A 153 10.88 0.25 -28.59
N GLU A 154 11.49 1.40 -28.83
CA GLU A 154 12.16 2.19 -27.78
C GLU A 154 11.17 2.65 -26.70
N THR A 155 9.97 3.07 -27.12
CA THR A 155 8.92 3.48 -26.18
C THR A 155 8.45 2.31 -25.32
N PHE A 156 8.27 1.14 -25.92
CA PHE A 156 7.93 -0.09 -25.21
C PHE A 156 9.02 -0.48 -24.21
N GLY A 157 10.30 -0.39 -24.61
CA GLY A 157 11.43 -0.62 -23.71
C GLY A 157 11.42 0.32 -22.48
N LYS A 158 11.10 1.61 -22.68
CA LYS A 158 10.93 2.58 -21.56
C LYS A 158 9.75 2.25 -20.65
N MET A 159 8.75 1.55 -21.17
CA MET A 159 7.62 1.05 -20.39
C MET A 159 7.91 -0.29 -19.69
N GLY A 160 9.12 -0.86 -19.87
CA GLY A 160 9.52 -2.15 -19.29
C GLY A 160 9.04 -3.35 -20.09
N VAL A 161 8.62 -3.16 -21.36
CA VAL A 161 8.26 -4.25 -22.27
C VAL A 161 9.52 -4.75 -22.96
N GLU A 162 9.72 -6.06 -22.93
CA GLU A 162 10.83 -6.74 -23.59
C GLU A 162 10.32 -7.59 -24.74
N GLU A 163 11.00 -7.54 -25.87
CA GLU A 163 10.73 -8.36 -27.05
C GLU A 163 11.31 -9.77 -26.84
N ILE A 164 10.55 -10.79 -27.22
CA ILE A 164 10.96 -12.20 -27.23
C ILE A 164 11.17 -12.59 -28.69
N ASP A 165 12.45 -12.64 -29.10
CA ASP A 165 12.88 -13.07 -30.44
C ASP A 165 13.88 -14.23 -30.29
N PRO A 166 13.37 -15.47 -30.22
CA PRO A 166 14.19 -16.64 -29.89
C PRO A 166 14.85 -17.31 -31.08
N LEU A 167 15.06 -16.63 -32.22
CA LEU A 167 15.66 -17.22 -33.40
C LEU A 167 17.00 -17.86 -33.07
N GLY A 168 17.17 -19.15 -33.38
CA GLY A 168 18.38 -19.92 -33.09
C GLY A 168 18.57 -20.32 -31.63
N GLN A 169 17.62 -20.01 -30.75
CA GLN A 169 17.67 -20.39 -29.34
C GLN A 169 16.92 -21.69 -29.05
N PRO A 170 17.21 -22.38 -27.93
CA PRO A 170 16.40 -23.52 -27.51
C PRO A 170 14.93 -23.11 -27.26
N PHE A 171 14.02 -24.03 -27.57
CA PHE A 171 12.61 -23.83 -27.32
C PHE A 171 12.32 -23.80 -25.81
N ASP A 172 11.59 -22.78 -25.39
CA ASP A 172 11.10 -22.61 -24.02
C ASP A 172 9.57 -22.48 -24.06
N ALA A 173 8.86 -23.42 -23.44
CA ALA A 173 7.41 -23.44 -23.41
C ALA A 173 6.78 -22.30 -22.59
N GLU A 174 7.53 -21.65 -21.69
CA GLU A 174 7.04 -20.50 -20.92
C GLU A 174 7.02 -19.19 -21.74
N LEU A 175 7.87 -19.10 -22.76
CA LEU A 175 8.04 -17.90 -23.58
C LEU A 175 7.56 -18.06 -25.03
N HIS A 176 7.56 -19.29 -25.51
CA HIS A 176 7.35 -19.60 -26.93
C HIS A 176 6.13 -20.51 -27.13
N ASN A 177 5.49 -20.36 -28.29
CA ASN A 177 4.42 -21.22 -28.77
C ASN A 177 4.84 -21.86 -30.08
N ALA A 178 5.15 -23.16 -30.08
CA ALA A 178 5.52 -23.92 -31.26
C ALA A 178 4.26 -24.21 -32.10
N VAL A 179 4.10 -23.50 -33.22
CA VAL A 179 2.96 -23.65 -34.15
C VAL A 179 3.29 -24.47 -35.36
N MET A 180 4.58 -24.67 -35.64
CA MET A 180 5.06 -25.47 -36.79
C MET A 180 6.28 -26.29 -36.34
N GLN A 181 6.45 -27.44 -37.02
CA GLN A 181 7.59 -28.30 -36.88
C GLN A 181 8.55 -28.15 -38.06
N GLY A 182 9.81 -27.96 -37.78
CA GLY A 182 10.90 -27.86 -38.74
C GLY A 182 11.50 -29.20 -39.08
N THR A 183 12.25 -29.25 -40.15
CA THR A 183 13.02 -30.42 -40.58
C THR A 183 14.43 -30.45 -39.93
N ALA A 184 15.08 -31.60 -39.84
CA ALA A 184 16.42 -31.72 -39.31
C ALA A 184 17.50 -30.93 -40.08
N GLU A 185 17.18 -30.50 -41.31
CA GLU A 185 18.08 -29.69 -42.14
C GLU A 185 18.07 -28.19 -41.74
N GLU A 186 17.06 -27.77 -40.99
CA GLU A 186 16.86 -26.36 -40.62
C GLU A 186 17.58 -25.95 -39.29
N GLY A 187 18.20 -26.90 -38.61
CA GLY A 187 18.95 -26.60 -37.38
C GLY A 187 19.04 -27.79 -36.44
N GLU A 188 19.53 -27.54 -35.22
CA GLU A 188 19.63 -28.52 -34.15
C GLU A 188 18.25 -28.92 -33.60
N PRO A 189 18.01 -30.19 -33.24
CA PRO A 189 16.76 -30.63 -32.65
C PRO A 189 16.41 -29.83 -31.40
N GLY A 190 15.15 -29.39 -31.29
CA GLY A 190 14.65 -28.61 -30.17
C GLY A 190 14.99 -27.12 -30.21
N THR A 191 15.63 -26.62 -31.31
CA THR A 191 15.89 -25.19 -31.48
C THR A 191 14.82 -24.49 -32.35
N VAL A 192 14.68 -23.20 -32.17
CA VAL A 192 13.78 -22.34 -32.98
C VAL A 192 14.47 -22.00 -34.29
N CYS A 193 13.97 -22.55 -35.40
CA CYS A 193 14.50 -22.27 -36.76
C CYS A 193 13.84 -21.07 -37.45
N LEU A 194 12.63 -20.68 -37.00
CA LEU A 194 11.93 -19.53 -37.59
C LEU A 194 11.02 -18.89 -36.52
N VAL A 195 11.02 -17.56 -36.47
CA VAL A 195 10.06 -16.79 -35.68
C VAL A 195 9.00 -16.20 -36.61
N LEU A 196 7.78 -16.73 -36.52
CA LEU A 196 6.65 -16.29 -37.32
C LEU A 196 6.02 -15.01 -36.78
N GLN A 197 6.03 -14.87 -35.43
CA GLN A 197 5.54 -13.70 -34.75
C GLN A 197 6.31 -13.53 -33.46
N LYS A 198 6.83 -12.35 -33.21
CA LYS A 198 7.60 -12.05 -31.98
C LYS A 198 6.71 -12.02 -30.76
N GLY A 199 7.24 -12.49 -29.65
CA GLY A 199 6.61 -12.41 -28.36
C GLY A 199 6.96 -11.12 -27.63
N TYR A 200 6.21 -10.83 -26.57
CA TYR A 200 6.48 -9.67 -25.70
C TYR A 200 6.17 -10.02 -24.24
N LYS A 201 7.00 -9.53 -23.32
CA LYS A 201 6.79 -9.66 -21.87
C LYS A 201 6.91 -8.31 -21.17
N LEU A 202 6.22 -8.15 -20.05
CA LEU A 202 6.30 -7.00 -19.17
C LEU A 202 6.83 -7.45 -17.80
N GLY A 203 8.09 -7.18 -17.54
CA GLY A 203 8.78 -7.74 -16.37
C GLY A 203 8.79 -9.27 -16.40
N SER A 204 8.21 -9.92 -15.40
CA SER A 204 8.11 -11.39 -15.32
C SER A 204 6.87 -11.98 -16.02
N ARG A 205 5.92 -11.15 -16.47
CA ARG A 205 4.66 -11.63 -17.08
C ARG A 205 4.73 -11.58 -18.60
N VAL A 206 4.45 -12.70 -19.25
CA VAL A 206 4.32 -12.77 -20.70
C VAL A 206 2.99 -12.11 -21.12
N ILE A 207 3.08 -11.15 -22.06
CA ILE A 207 1.93 -10.51 -22.70
C ILE A 207 1.46 -11.40 -23.84
N ARG A 208 2.41 -11.81 -24.69
CA ARG A 208 2.19 -12.68 -25.84
C ARG A 208 3.40 -13.57 -26.07
N HIS A 209 3.19 -14.88 -26.21
CA HIS A 209 4.25 -15.83 -26.56
C HIS A 209 4.73 -15.62 -27.99
N ALA A 210 6.01 -15.83 -28.26
CA ALA A 210 6.52 -15.85 -29.61
C ALA A 210 5.98 -17.07 -30.36
N MET A 211 5.40 -16.88 -31.54
CA MET A 211 4.98 -17.99 -32.41
C MET A 211 6.17 -18.44 -33.25
N VAL A 212 6.57 -19.68 -33.04
CA VAL A 212 7.84 -20.20 -33.58
C VAL A 212 7.66 -21.53 -34.33
N LYS A 213 8.59 -21.79 -35.23
CA LYS A 213 8.85 -23.10 -35.82
C LYS A 213 10.02 -23.73 -35.12
N VAL A 214 9.88 -24.96 -34.63
CA VAL A 214 10.89 -25.68 -33.85
C VAL A 214 11.33 -26.91 -34.65
N VAL A 215 12.65 -27.13 -34.68
CA VAL A 215 13.23 -28.33 -35.35
C VAL A 215 12.79 -29.57 -34.64
N ALA A 216 12.30 -30.57 -35.37
CA ALA A 216 11.90 -31.85 -34.86
C ALA A 216 13.07 -32.51 -34.11
N GLY A 217 12.81 -33.04 -32.91
CA GLY A 217 13.75 -33.85 -32.14
C GLY A 217 13.66 -35.32 -32.53
#